data_a12a31306bcc196072a1278a93e95f38
#
_entry.id   a12a31306bcc196072a1278a93e95f38
#
_cell.length_a   1.000
_cell.length_b   1.000
_cell.length_c   1.000
_cell.angle_alpha   90.00
_cell.angle_beta   90.00
_cell.angle_gamma   90.00
#
_symmetry.space_group_name_H-M   'P 1'
#
loop_
_entity.id
_entity.type
_entity.pdbx_description
1 polymer ?
#
loop_
_entity_poly.entity_id
_entity_poly.type
_entity_poly.pdbx_seq_one_letter_code
_entity_poly.pdbx_strand_id
1 'polypeptide(L)'
;MLLYLNNSALAEHLSSDLPYKLSTDDIFLTAGGTQAIEVVVSVLAQPGTNILLPRPGYPNYEARAGLHNLEVRRFDLIPERGWEIDIDSLESIADNNTTAMVIINPNNPCGSVYTHEHLAKAGLLLIYFTDHSNEIA
;
A
#
# COMPACT_ATOMS: atom_id res chain seq x y z
N MET A 1 2.32 -4.11 30.27
CA MET A 1 1.23 -3.23 30.75
C MET A 1 1.18 -1.92 29.96
N LEU A 2 2.25 -1.15 29.84
CA LEU A 2 2.24 0.17 29.14
C LEU A 2 1.93 0.03 27.61
N LEU A 3 2.55 -0.92 26.92
CA LEU A 3 2.28 -1.19 25.50
C LEU A 3 0.83 -1.60 25.26
N TYR A 4 0.26 -2.43 26.11
CA TYR A 4 -1.14 -2.85 25.99
C TYR A 4 -2.12 -1.67 26.11
N LEU A 5 -1.86 -0.75 27.05
CA LEU A 5 -2.70 0.46 27.24
C LEU A 5 -2.60 1.39 26.01
N ASN A 6 -1.42 1.52 25.42
CA ASN A 6 -1.23 2.33 24.23
C ASN A 6 -1.94 1.71 23.01
N ASN A 7 -1.85 0.39 22.81
CA ASN A 7 -2.52 -0.29 21.72
C ASN A 7 -4.04 -0.23 21.85
N SER A 8 -4.59 -0.32 23.09
CA SER A 8 -6.03 -0.19 23.34
C SER A 8 -6.56 1.19 22.96
N ALA A 9 -5.88 2.26 23.37
CA ALA A 9 -6.27 3.62 23.03
C ALA A 9 -6.20 3.90 21.51
N LEU A 10 -5.17 3.35 20.85
CA LEU A 10 -5.03 3.47 19.40
C LEU A 10 -6.10 2.67 18.66
N ALA A 11 -6.40 1.44 19.10
CA ALA A 11 -7.46 0.62 18.51
C ALA A 11 -8.82 1.32 18.63
N GLU A 12 -9.14 1.92 19.79
CA GLU A 12 -10.36 2.68 20.00
C GLU A 12 -10.42 3.91 19.08
N HIS A 13 -9.35 4.69 19.02
CA HIS A 13 -9.27 5.89 18.19
C HIS A 13 -9.43 5.57 16.71
N LEU A 14 -8.67 4.59 16.20
CA LEU A 14 -8.73 4.20 14.80
C LEU A 14 -10.05 3.53 14.40
N SER A 15 -10.75 2.90 15.36
CA SER A 15 -12.05 2.30 15.12
C SER A 15 -13.17 3.32 14.92
N SER A 16 -12.98 4.60 15.30
CA SER A 16 -14.03 5.62 15.22
C SER A 16 -14.56 5.85 13.81
N ASP A 17 -13.69 5.70 12.80
CA ASP A 17 -13.99 5.96 11.39
C ASP A 17 -14.13 4.68 10.54
N LEU A 18 -14.05 3.50 11.21
CA LEU A 18 -14.16 2.21 10.54
C LEU A 18 -15.55 1.57 10.76
N PRO A 19 -16.07 0.80 9.81
CA PRO A 19 -17.33 0.06 9.97
C PRO A 19 -17.20 -1.16 10.91
N TYR A 20 -16.02 -1.41 11.47
CA TYR A 20 -15.69 -2.49 12.41
C TYR A 20 -14.77 -1.96 13.52
N LYS A 21 -14.62 -2.75 14.58
CA LYS A 21 -13.72 -2.40 15.70
C LYS A 21 -12.40 -3.16 15.60
N LEU A 22 -11.30 -2.42 15.77
CA LEU A 22 -9.97 -2.98 15.95
C LEU A 22 -9.78 -3.44 17.39
N SER A 23 -8.99 -4.48 17.58
CA SER A 23 -8.48 -4.97 18.87
C SER A 23 -7.04 -4.51 19.09
N THR A 24 -6.51 -4.77 20.26
CA THR A 24 -5.08 -4.51 20.56
C THR A 24 -4.14 -5.35 19.70
N ASP A 25 -4.59 -6.50 19.19
CA ASP A 25 -3.80 -7.43 18.38
C ASP A 25 -3.68 -6.96 16.92
N ASP A 26 -4.53 -6.02 16.50
CA ASP A 26 -4.48 -5.38 15.19
C ASP A 26 -3.51 -4.18 15.15
N ILE A 27 -2.92 -3.80 16.29
CA ILE A 27 -2.06 -2.62 16.43
C ILE A 27 -0.60 -3.03 16.63
N PHE A 28 0.23 -2.63 15.68
CA PHE A 28 1.67 -2.85 15.72
C PHE A 28 2.41 -1.52 15.78
N LEU A 29 3.06 -1.24 16.90
CA LEU A 29 3.88 -0.03 17.08
C LEU A 29 5.31 -0.27 16.60
N THR A 30 5.83 0.65 15.81
CA THR A 30 7.19 0.62 15.26
C THR A 30 7.96 1.88 15.61
N ALA A 31 9.28 1.87 15.45
CA ALA A 31 10.13 3.06 15.58
C ALA A 31 9.98 3.96 14.35
N GLY A 32 8.78 4.53 14.16
CA GLY A 32 8.40 5.38 13.04
C GLY A 32 8.00 4.62 11.78
N GLY A 33 7.47 5.36 10.79
CA GLY A 33 6.94 4.81 9.54
C GLY A 33 7.97 4.05 8.70
N THR A 34 9.25 4.43 8.78
CA THR A 34 10.32 3.72 8.06
C THR A 34 10.44 2.25 8.48
N GLN A 35 10.33 1.97 9.79
CA GLN A 35 10.36 0.59 10.26
C GLN A 35 9.08 -0.17 9.91
N ALA A 36 7.93 0.50 9.92
CA ALA A 36 6.68 -0.12 9.46
C ALA A 36 6.78 -0.55 7.99
N ILE A 37 7.28 0.33 7.12
CA ILE A 37 7.52 0.02 5.70
C ILE A 37 8.49 -1.15 5.55
N GLU A 38 9.60 -1.16 6.29
CA GLU A 38 10.59 -2.24 6.28
C GLU A 38 9.95 -3.60 6.59
N VAL A 39 9.18 -3.67 7.68
CA VAL A 39 8.52 -4.91 8.11
C VAL A 39 7.55 -5.41 7.04
N VAL A 40 6.68 -4.53 6.51
CA VAL A 40 5.69 -4.90 5.48
C VAL A 40 6.38 -5.37 4.21
N VAL A 41 7.37 -4.61 3.70
CA VAL A 41 8.10 -4.97 2.48
C VAL A 41 8.85 -6.29 2.65
N SER A 42 9.47 -6.53 3.80
CA SER A 42 10.20 -7.79 4.07
C SER A 42 9.27 -9.03 4.04
N VAL A 43 8.03 -8.87 4.48
CA VAL A 43 7.03 -9.96 4.46
C VAL A 43 6.52 -10.22 3.04
N LEU A 44 6.36 -9.18 2.24
CA LEU A 44 5.87 -9.27 0.86
C LEU A 44 6.92 -9.77 -0.13
N ALA A 45 8.21 -9.58 0.19
CA ALA A 45 9.30 -9.93 -0.71
C ALA A 45 9.50 -11.44 -0.82
N GLN A 46 9.12 -11.99 -1.97
CA GLN A 46 9.34 -13.38 -2.34
C GLN A 46 10.03 -13.45 -3.72
N PRO A 47 10.74 -14.53 -4.05
CA PRO A 47 11.36 -14.68 -5.36
C PRO A 47 10.34 -14.56 -6.50
N GLY A 48 10.59 -13.62 -7.42
CA GLY A 48 9.76 -13.40 -8.62
C GLY A 48 8.53 -12.52 -8.40
N THR A 49 8.32 -11.99 -7.18
CA THR A 49 7.21 -11.07 -6.92
C THR A 49 7.58 -9.60 -7.16
N ASN A 50 6.56 -8.76 -7.38
CA ASN A 50 6.72 -7.34 -7.59
C ASN A 50 5.77 -6.50 -6.72
N ILE A 51 6.15 -5.22 -6.54
CA ILE A 51 5.36 -4.20 -5.84
C ILE A 51 5.15 -3.00 -6.76
N LEU A 52 3.93 -2.46 -6.76
CA LEU A 52 3.58 -1.28 -7.54
C LEU A 52 3.72 -0.02 -6.69
N LEU A 53 4.54 0.92 -7.16
CA LEU A 53 4.82 2.18 -6.48
C LEU A 53 4.39 3.38 -7.32
N PRO A 54 3.85 4.46 -6.70
CA PRO A 54 3.49 5.67 -7.45
C PRO A 54 4.73 6.45 -7.91
N ARG A 55 4.62 7.11 -9.05
CA ARG A 55 5.62 8.04 -9.59
C ARG A 55 4.97 9.41 -9.92
N PRO A 56 5.28 10.49 -9.19
CA PRO A 56 6.20 10.57 -8.06
C PRO A 56 5.65 9.91 -6.79
N GLY A 57 6.56 9.48 -5.87
CA GLY A 57 6.20 8.82 -4.64
C GLY A 57 7.28 8.94 -3.57
N TYR A 58 7.00 8.42 -2.38
CA TYR A 58 7.94 8.44 -1.26
C TYR A 58 9.06 7.41 -1.46
N PRO A 59 10.34 7.83 -1.53
CA PRO A 59 11.43 6.97 -1.99
C PRO A 59 11.78 5.81 -1.04
N ASN A 60 11.27 5.84 0.19
CA ASN A 60 11.60 4.84 1.21
C ASN A 60 11.04 3.44 0.84
N TYR A 61 9.88 3.37 0.17
CA TYR A 61 9.34 2.10 -0.32
C TYR A 61 10.27 1.42 -1.32
N GLU A 62 10.76 2.18 -2.29
CA GLU A 62 11.70 1.67 -3.29
C GLU A 62 13.03 1.23 -2.68
N ALA A 63 13.58 2.03 -1.75
CA ALA A 63 14.80 1.70 -1.06
C ALA A 63 14.68 0.38 -0.27
N ARG A 64 13.54 0.14 0.39
CA ARG A 64 13.30 -1.09 1.14
C ARG A 64 13.03 -2.28 0.22
N ALA A 65 12.27 -2.10 -0.86
CA ALA A 65 12.06 -3.13 -1.88
C ALA A 65 13.41 -3.60 -2.46
N GLY A 66 14.32 -2.68 -2.78
CA GLY A 66 15.66 -3.00 -3.27
C GLY A 66 16.50 -3.81 -2.29
N LEU A 67 16.42 -3.53 -0.98
CA LEU A 67 17.14 -4.30 0.05
C LEU A 67 16.66 -5.77 0.13
N HIS A 68 15.40 -6.02 -0.18
CA HIS A 68 14.77 -7.35 -0.12
C HIS A 68 14.68 -8.03 -1.49
N ASN A 69 15.27 -7.47 -2.54
CA ASN A 69 15.19 -7.96 -3.93
C ASN A 69 13.75 -8.10 -4.45
N LEU A 70 12.83 -7.29 -3.95
CA LEU A 70 11.48 -7.19 -4.47
C LEU A 70 11.47 -6.30 -5.71
N GLU A 71 10.96 -6.79 -6.83
CA GLU A 71 10.88 -6.02 -8.08
C GLU A 71 9.95 -4.82 -7.90
N VAL A 72 10.41 -3.63 -8.33
CA VAL A 72 9.63 -2.41 -8.28
C VAL A 72 9.11 -2.06 -9.67
N ARG A 73 7.80 -1.94 -9.82
CA ARG A 73 7.14 -1.39 -11.00
C ARG A 73 6.45 -0.08 -10.63
N ARG A 74 6.52 0.90 -11.51
CA ARG A 74 6.02 2.26 -11.19
C ARG A 74 4.85 2.61 -12.08
N PHE A 75 3.72 3.01 -11.45
CA PHE A 75 2.60 3.62 -12.13
C PHE A 75 2.67 5.15 -12.03
N ASP A 76 2.18 5.83 -13.05
CA ASP A 76 2.24 7.29 -13.10
C ASP A 76 1.06 7.95 -12.39
N LEU A 77 1.32 9.12 -11.82
CA LEU A 77 0.31 10.06 -11.35
C LEU A 77 0.20 11.19 -12.38
N ILE A 78 -1.02 11.62 -12.68
CA ILE A 78 -1.32 12.60 -13.74
C ILE A 78 -1.43 14.00 -13.14
N PRO A 79 -0.41 14.89 -13.31
CA PRO A 79 -0.42 16.24 -12.74
C PRO A 79 -1.64 17.06 -13.17
N GLU A 80 -2.04 16.96 -14.43
CA GLU A 80 -3.15 17.69 -15.04
C GLU A 80 -4.52 17.26 -14.49
N ARG A 81 -4.57 16.11 -13.82
CA ARG A 81 -5.76 15.57 -13.13
C ARG A 81 -5.62 15.62 -11.61
N GLY A 82 -4.87 16.59 -11.08
CA GLY A 82 -4.66 16.72 -9.64
C GLY A 82 -3.86 15.58 -9.02
N TRP A 83 -2.96 14.97 -9.77
CA TRP A 83 -2.12 13.83 -9.35
C TRP A 83 -2.92 12.54 -9.09
N GLU A 84 -4.03 12.35 -9.79
CA GLU A 84 -4.73 11.06 -9.80
C GLU A 84 -3.86 9.95 -10.39
N ILE A 85 -4.12 8.71 -9.98
CA ILE A 85 -3.46 7.53 -10.52
C ILE A 85 -3.86 7.37 -11.99
N ASP A 86 -2.86 7.17 -12.86
CA ASP A 86 -3.09 6.73 -14.22
C ASP A 86 -3.48 5.24 -14.19
N ILE A 87 -4.78 4.97 -14.30
CA ILE A 87 -5.33 3.62 -14.23
C ILE A 87 -4.82 2.75 -15.38
N ASP A 88 -4.68 3.31 -16.58
CA ASP A 88 -4.17 2.59 -17.76
C ASP A 88 -2.69 2.20 -17.56
N SER A 89 -1.89 3.09 -17.00
CA SER A 89 -0.51 2.81 -16.60
C SER A 89 -0.44 1.73 -15.54
N LEU A 90 -1.29 1.78 -14.52
CA LEU A 90 -1.37 0.80 -13.44
C LEU A 90 -1.72 -0.59 -13.99
N GLU A 91 -2.76 -0.69 -14.84
CA GLU A 91 -3.21 -1.94 -15.44
C GLU A 91 -2.13 -2.59 -16.31
N SER A 92 -1.36 -1.79 -17.04
CA SER A 92 -0.32 -2.28 -17.96
C SER A 92 0.87 -2.95 -17.27
N ILE A 93 1.09 -2.67 -15.97
CA ILE A 93 2.27 -3.15 -15.21
C ILE A 93 1.93 -4.16 -14.12
N ALA A 94 0.65 -4.32 -13.77
CA ALA A 94 0.20 -5.33 -12.81
C ALA A 94 0.16 -6.72 -13.46
N ASP A 95 0.52 -7.75 -12.71
CA ASP A 95 0.42 -9.15 -13.13
C ASP A 95 0.17 -10.09 -11.93
N ASN A 96 0.10 -11.40 -12.20
CA ASN A 96 -0.15 -12.42 -11.17
C ASN A 96 0.95 -12.52 -10.10
N ASN A 97 2.10 -11.89 -10.31
CA ASN A 97 3.19 -11.83 -9.34
C ASN A 97 3.19 -10.53 -8.53
N THR A 98 2.21 -9.65 -8.77
CA THR A 98 2.05 -8.40 -8.03
C THR A 98 1.51 -8.70 -6.63
N THR A 99 2.34 -8.48 -5.60
CA THR A 99 1.97 -8.76 -4.21
C THR A 99 1.31 -7.59 -3.50
N ALA A 100 1.60 -6.36 -3.94
CA ALA A 100 1.01 -5.16 -3.35
C ALA A 100 1.10 -3.96 -4.27
N MET A 101 0.22 -3.00 -4.02
CA MET A 101 0.31 -1.61 -4.51
C MET A 101 0.39 -0.67 -3.32
N VAL A 102 1.25 0.32 -3.42
CA VAL A 102 1.36 1.39 -2.41
C VAL A 102 0.51 2.58 -2.81
N ILE A 103 -0.44 2.93 -1.95
CA ILE A 103 -1.23 4.16 -2.05
C ILE A 103 -0.78 5.10 -0.93
N ILE A 104 -0.41 6.32 -1.30
CA ILE A 104 0.00 7.36 -0.35
C ILE A 104 -1.07 8.46 -0.41
N ASN A 105 -1.89 8.55 0.65
CA ASN A 105 -3.01 9.49 0.69
C ASN A 105 -3.13 10.16 2.08
N PRO A 106 -2.90 11.47 2.23
CA PRO A 106 -2.45 12.41 1.19
C PRO A 106 -1.09 12.02 0.58
N ASN A 107 -0.92 12.31 -0.73
CA ASN A 107 0.28 11.89 -1.46
C ASN A 107 1.54 12.65 -1.00
N ASN A 108 2.64 11.93 -0.91
CA ASN A 108 3.97 12.48 -0.71
C ASN A 108 4.82 12.18 -1.98
N PRO A 109 5.30 13.20 -2.74
CA PRO A 109 5.43 14.62 -2.36
C PRO A 109 4.31 15.56 -2.85
N CYS A 110 3.32 15.10 -3.61
CA CYS A 110 2.40 15.98 -4.34
C CYS A 110 1.34 16.68 -3.45
N GLY A 111 1.05 16.14 -2.26
CA GLY A 111 0.05 16.69 -1.33
C GLY A 111 -1.40 16.47 -1.79
N SER A 112 -1.64 15.78 -2.89
CA SER A 112 -2.98 15.48 -3.40
C SER A 112 -3.73 14.49 -2.52
N VAL A 113 -5.06 14.57 -2.56
CA VAL A 113 -5.96 13.63 -1.88
C VAL A 113 -6.85 12.98 -2.93
N TYR A 114 -6.86 11.67 -2.97
CA TYR A 114 -7.70 10.91 -3.89
C TYR A 114 -9.16 10.89 -3.45
N THR A 115 -10.08 10.93 -4.40
CA THR A 115 -11.50 10.72 -4.14
C THR A 115 -11.77 9.25 -3.82
N HIS A 116 -12.86 8.99 -3.09
CA HIS A 116 -13.31 7.62 -2.81
C HIS A 116 -13.57 6.82 -4.11
N GLU A 117 -14.21 7.47 -5.10
CA GLU A 117 -14.48 6.84 -6.40
C GLU A 117 -13.19 6.42 -7.11
N HIS A 118 -12.17 7.29 -7.09
CA HIS A 118 -10.88 7.01 -7.73
C HIS A 118 -10.15 5.85 -7.04
N LEU A 119 -10.13 5.83 -5.69
CA LEU A 119 -9.53 4.74 -4.91
C LEU A 119 -10.27 3.41 -5.13
N ALA A 120 -11.60 3.44 -5.25
CA ALA A 120 -12.38 2.24 -5.53
C ALA A 120 -12.02 1.63 -6.90
N LYS A 121 -11.83 2.46 -7.94
CA LYS A 121 -11.38 1.98 -9.27
C LYS A 121 -10.01 1.32 -9.21
N ALA A 122 -9.04 1.96 -8.54
CA ALA A 122 -7.69 1.41 -8.39
C ALA A 122 -7.68 0.10 -7.57
N GLY A 123 -8.50 0.01 -6.52
CA GLY A 123 -8.63 -1.18 -5.67
C GLY A 123 -9.27 -2.37 -6.40
N LEU A 124 -10.31 -2.15 -7.20
CA LEU A 124 -10.97 -3.20 -7.98
C LEU A 124 -10.01 -3.85 -8.98
N LEU A 125 -9.12 -3.08 -9.59
CA LEU A 125 -8.12 -3.60 -10.50
C LEU A 125 -7.18 -4.61 -9.82
N LEU A 126 -6.73 -4.30 -8.61
CA LEU A 126 -5.85 -5.19 -7.85
C LEU A 126 -6.53 -6.49 -7.41
N ILE A 127 -7.79 -6.42 -7.00
CA ILE A 127 -8.58 -7.63 -6.66
C ILE A 127 -8.67 -8.54 -7.89
N TYR A 128 -8.89 -7.98 -9.08
CA TYR A 128 -8.92 -8.76 -10.32
C TYR A 128 -7.65 -9.57 -10.57
N PHE A 129 -6.47 -8.98 -10.38
CA PHE A 129 -5.20 -9.68 -10.57
C PHE A 129 -4.91 -10.73 -9.49
N THR A 130 -5.30 -10.48 -8.24
CA THR A 130 -5.06 -11.43 -7.13
C THR A 130 -6.00 -12.63 -7.17
N ASP A 131 -7.25 -12.47 -7.61
CA ASP A 131 -8.23 -13.57 -7.66
C ASP A 131 -7.94 -14.55 -8.81
N HIS A 132 -7.39 -14.09 -9.92
CA HIS A 132 -7.07 -14.94 -11.07
C HIS A 132 -5.77 -15.75 -10.91
N SER A 133 -4.92 -15.42 -9.91
CA SER A 133 -3.71 -16.19 -9.61
C SER A 133 -4.00 -17.59 -9.01
N ASN A 134 -5.23 -17.82 -8.50
CA ASN A 134 -5.64 -19.11 -7.92
C ASN A 134 -6.30 -20.07 -8.92
N GLU A 135 -6.51 -19.69 -10.18
CA GLU A 135 -7.14 -20.54 -11.19
C GLU A 135 -6.14 -21.38 -12.02
N ILE A 136 -4.83 -21.27 -11.76
CA ILE A 136 -3.79 -22.06 -12.43
C ILE A 136 -3.06 -22.92 -11.38
N ALA A 137 -3.75 -23.94 -10.89
CA ALA A 137 -3.15 -25.03 -10.13
C ALA A 137 -3.80 -26.36 -10.55
#